data_96c9e162e6ac17ae821bb3cfdb5ed85c
#
_entry.id   96c9e162e6ac17ae821bb3cfdb5ed85c
#
_cell.length_a   1.000
_cell.length_b   1.000
_cell.length_c   1.000
_cell.angle_alpha   90.00
_cell.angle_beta   90.00
_cell.angle_gamma   90.00
#
_symmetry.space_group_name_H-M   'P 1'
#
loop_
_entity.id
_entity.type
_entity.pdbx_description
1 polymer ?
#
loop_
_entity_poly.entity_id
_entity_poly.type
_entity_poly.pdbx_seq_one_letter_code
_entity_poly.pdbx_strand_id
1 'polypeptide(L)'
;ILLGARHLVPAAILWMNTPTESQLLAEQYLNIRLYSAPAVLLNYAIVGWLLGQQQARWPLIIALVTNGLNIGLDWLLIIHWQGLTEGAARASVIAEYCGLLVGLFAVRHSIRRWPIDKQWWRNALISRQYGRFISANRHLFFRTLLLLGAFAFFTAQGARLGTEILATNAI
;
A
#
# COMPACT_ATOMS: atom_id res chain seq x y z
N ILE A 1 -10.60 -4.83 10.70
CA ILE A 1 -9.27 -5.02 10.09
C ILE A 1 -8.28 -3.98 10.64
N LEU A 2 -8.56 -2.67 10.59
CA LEU A 2 -7.67 -1.60 11.11
C LEU A 2 -7.38 -1.73 12.62
N LEU A 3 -8.40 -2.05 13.43
CA LEU A 3 -8.24 -2.28 14.87
C LEU A 3 -7.37 -3.51 15.17
N GLY A 4 -7.50 -4.59 14.39
CA GLY A 4 -6.65 -5.77 14.52
C GLY A 4 -5.20 -5.51 14.11
N ALA A 5 -4.98 -4.75 13.03
CA ALA A 5 -3.65 -4.39 12.57
C ALA A 5 -2.87 -3.56 13.60
N ARG A 6 -3.55 -2.68 14.35
CA ARG A 6 -2.94 -1.86 15.40
C ARG A 6 -2.32 -2.69 16.53
N HIS A 7 -2.88 -3.86 16.83
CA HIS A 7 -2.32 -4.78 17.84
C HIS A 7 -1.16 -5.63 17.28
N LEU A 8 -1.09 -5.80 15.96
CA LEU A 8 -0.01 -6.56 15.32
C LEU A 8 1.28 -5.73 15.17
N VAL A 9 1.19 -4.40 15.11
CA VAL A 9 2.36 -3.51 14.96
C VAL A 9 3.37 -3.68 16.10
N PRO A 10 2.99 -3.61 17.40
CA PRO A 10 3.94 -3.82 18.50
C PRO A 10 4.57 -5.20 18.47
N ALA A 11 3.77 -6.24 18.18
CA ALA A 11 4.27 -7.62 18.11
C ALA A 11 5.30 -7.80 16.98
N ALA A 12 5.08 -7.20 15.81
CA ALA A 12 6.01 -7.24 14.69
C ALA A 12 7.34 -6.52 15.03
N ILE A 13 7.26 -5.36 15.68
CA ILE A 13 8.43 -4.56 16.08
C ILE A 13 9.25 -5.31 17.14
N LEU A 14 8.60 -5.89 18.13
CA LEU A 14 9.28 -6.71 19.17
C LEU A 14 9.99 -7.92 18.55
N TRP A 15 9.41 -8.53 17.53
CA TRP A 15 10.02 -9.67 16.84
C TRP A 15 11.31 -9.28 16.08
N MET A 16 11.38 -8.04 15.58
CA MET A 16 12.54 -7.52 14.83
C MET A 16 13.75 -7.19 15.72
N ASN A 17 13.60 -7.13 17.04
CA ASN A 17 14.69 -6.89 18.02
C ASN A 17 15.56 -5.66 17.72
N THR A 18 14.91 -4.58 17.23
CA THR A 18 15.54 -3.30 16.88
C THR A 18 15.86 -2.45 18.12
N PRO A 19 16.80 -1.49 18.07
CA PRO A 19 17.06 -0.56 19.18
C PRO A 19 15.80 0.21 19.57
N THR A 20 15.63 0.48 20.88
CA THR A 20 14.39 1.05 21.47
C THR A 20 13.97 2.38 20.82
N GLU A 21 14.93 3.22 20.47
CA GLU A 21 14.65 4.51 19.79
C GLU A 21 14.07 4.31 18.40
N SER A 22 14.62 3.39 17.61
CA SER A 22 14.11 3.03 16.29
C SER A 22 12.75 2.34 16.34
N GLN A 23 12.46 1.59 17.42
CA GLN A 23 11.17 0.97 17.65
C GLN A 23 10.06 2.02 17.78
N LEU A 24 10.31 3.06 18.56
CA LEU A 24 9.33 4.11 18.82
C LEU A 24 8.99 4.91 17.55
N LEU A 25 10.00 5.24 16.77
CA LEU A 25 9.83 5.92 15.46
C LEU A 25 9.08 5.03 14.46
N ALA A 26 9.39 3.74 14.42
CA ALA A 26 8.71 2.79 13.55
C ALA A 26 7.24 2.60 13.94
N GLU A 27 6.94 2.56 15.23
CA GLU A 27 5.56 2.46 15.74
C GLU A 27 4.74 3.69 15.37
N GLN A 28 5.29 4.89 15.57
CA GLN A 28 4.65 6.14 15.18
C GLN A 28 4.36 6.17 13.67
N TYR A 29 5.36 5.84 12.85
CA TYR A 29 5.22 5.75 11.41
C TYR A 29 4.12 4.78 10.98
N LEU A 30 4.15 3.55 11.49
CA LEU A 30 3.19 2.51 11.12
C LEU A 30 1.78 2.85 11.58
N ASN A 31 1.61 3.43 12.76
CA ASN A 31 0.30 3.86 13.24
C ASN A 31 -0.33 4.93 12.33
N ILE A 32 0.47 5.89 11.84
CA ILE A 32 -0.01 6.88 10.87
C ILE A 32 -0.31 6.21 9.52
N ARG A 33 0.58 5.34 9.05
CA ARG A 33 0.40 4.62 7.78
C ARG A 33 -0.83 3.71 7.74
N LEU A 34 -1.27 3.19 8.87
CA LEU A 34 -2.51 2.40 8.93
C LEU A 34 -3.74 3.18 8.44
N TYR A 35 -3.76 4.51 8.62
CA TYR A 35 -4.86 5.35 8.10
C TYR A 35 -4.91 5.39 6.56
N SER A 36 -3.82 5.11 5.87
CA SER A 36 -3.81 5.04 4.41
C SER A 36 -4.31 3.69 3.86
N ALA A 37 -4.38 2.66 4.67
CA ALA A 37 -4.76 1.32 4.22
C ALA A 37 -6.08 1.26 3.42
N PRO A 38 -7.17 1.95 3.81
CA PRO A 38 -8.39 1.98 3.00
C PRO A 38 -8.16 2.60 1.62
N ALA A 39 -7.40 3.70 1.56
CA ALA A 39 -7.10 4.39 0.31
C ALA A 39 -6.27 3.51 -0.63
N VAL A 40 -5.24 2.86 -0.10
CA VAL A 40 -4.37 1.93 -0.84
C VAL A 40 -5.16 0.76 -1.41
N LEU A 41 -5.98 0.10 -0.59
CA LEU A 41 -6.78 -1.05 -1.04
C LEU A 41 -7.78 -0.66 -2.13
N LEU A 42 -8.44 0.49 -1.98
CA LEU A 42 -9.35 1.01 -3.00
C LEU A 42 -8.60 1.40 -4.27
N ASN A 43 -7.43 2.01 -4.17
CA ASN A 43 -6.59 2.32 -5.32
C ASN A 43 -6.19 1.05 -6.08
N TYR A 44 -5.77 -0.01 -5.40
CA TYR A 44 -5.46 -1.28 -6.06
C TYR A 44 -6.68 -1.87 -6.79
N ALA A 45 -7.86 -1.83 -6.18
CA ALA A 45 -9.08 -2.30 -6.82
C ALA A 45 -9.44 -1.47 -8.06
N ILE A 46 -9.33 -0.12 -7.97
CA ILE A 46 -9.59 0.80 -9.08
C ILE A 46 -8.59 0.58 -10.22
N VAL A 47 -7.30 0.52 -9.91
CA VAL A 47 -6.23 0.28 -10.89
C VAL A 47 -6.44 -1.06 -11.59
N GLY A 48 -6.72 -2.12 -10.83
CA GLY A 48 -7.00 -3.44 -11.39
C GLY A 48 -8.21 -3.42 -12.33
N TRP A 49 -9.28 -2.72 -11.96
CA TRP A 49 -10.47 -2.56 -12.79
C TRP A 49 -10.17 -1.78 -14.09
N LEU A 50 -9.43 -0.67 -14.00
CA LEU A 50 -9.05 0.14 -15.16
C LEU A 50 -8.13 -0.63 -16.13
N LEU A 51 -7.19 -1.40 -15.60
CA LEU A 51 -6.32 -2.27 -16.41
C LEU A 51 -7.11 -3.38 -17.10
N GLY A 52 -8.09 -3.97 -16.40
CA GLY A 52 -9.01 -4.94 -16.99
C GLY A 52 -9.84 -4.36 -18.15
N GLN A 53 -10.08 -3.05 -18.16
CA GLN A 53 -10.71 -2.33 -19.26
C GLN A 53 -9.74 -1.82 -20.33
N GLN A 54 -8.48 -2.23 -20.27
CA GLN A 54 -7.41 -1.78 -21.18
C GLN A 54 -7.17 -0.26 -21.16
N GLN A 55 -7.50 0.40 -20.05
CA GLN A 55 -7.35 1.84 -19.85
C GLN A 55 -6.08 2.15 -19.05
N ALA A 56 -4.91 1.80 -19.58
CA ALA A 56 -3.62 1.94 -18.88
C ALA A 56 -3.22 3.40 -18.57
N ARG A 57 -3.84 4.38 -19.24
CA ARG A 57 -3.55 5.82 -19.03
C ARG A 57 -3.91 6.29 -17.63
N TRP A 58 -5.04 5.83 -17.09
CA TRP A 58 -5.51 6.24 -15.77
C TRP A 58 -4.63 5.72 -14.63
N PRO A 59 -4.26 4.44 -14.57
CA PRO A 59 -3.25 3.94 -13.64
C PRO A 59 -1.96 4.74 -13.65
N LEU A 60 -1.46 5.12 -14.82
CA LEU A 60 -0.27 5.97 -14.94
C LEU A 60 -0.49 7.35 -14.31
N ILE A 61 -1.63 8.02 -14.59
CA ILE A 61 -1.96 9.32 -14.00
C ILE A 61 -2.08 9.21 -12.48
N ILE A 62 -2.75 8.19 -11.97
CA ILE A 62 -2.87 7.93 -10.53
C ILE A 62 -1.48 7.79 -9.89
N ALA A 63 -0.60 7.00 -10.49
CA ALA A 63 0.76 6.79 -10.01
C ALA A 63 1.59 8.09 -10.04
N LEU A 64 1.53 8.86 -11.13
CA LEU A 64 2.23 10.14 -11.26
C LEU A 64 1.76 11.16 -10.22
N VAL A 65 0.44 11.26 -10.01
CA VAL A 65 -0.12 12.19 -9.01
C VAL A 65 0.25 11.75 -7.60
N THR A 66 0.10 10.46 -7.27
CA THR A 66 0.42 9.95 -5.93
C THR A 66 1.89 10.14 -5.62
N ASN A 67 2.80 9.71 -6.51
CA ASN A 67 4.23 9.81 -6.29
C ASN A 67 4.73 11.26 -6.33
N GLY A 68 4.22 12.07 -7.26
CA GLY A 68 4.58 13.49 -7.35
C GLY A 68 4.16 14.29 -6.12
N LEU A 69 2.94 14.06 -5.63
CA LEU A 69 2.48 14.66 -4.37
C LEU A 69 3.27 14.15 -3.17
N ASN A 70 3.59 12.86 -3.13
CA ASN A 70 4.39 12.29 -2.05
C ASN A 70 5.75 12.97 -1.98
N ILE A 71 6.48 13.06 -3.10
CA ILE A 71 7.79 13.76 -3.16
C ILE A 71 7.67 15.22 -2.73
N GLY A 72 6.66 15.95 -3.23
CA GLY A 72 6.45 17.35 -2.88
C GLY A 72 6.11 17.56 -1.41
N LEU A 73 5.26 16.70 -0.86
CA LEU A 73 4.88 16.74 0.56
C LEU A 73 6.00 16.27 1.47
N ASP A 74 6.80 15.27 1.06
CA ASP A 74 7.98 14.84 1.80
C ASP A 74 8.98 16.01 1.92
N TRP A 75 9.25 16.70 0.81
CA TRP A 75 10.09 17.89 0.84
C TRP A 75 9.57 18.95 1.81
N LEU A 76 8.26 19.24 1.79
CA LEU A 76 7.63 20.23 2.64
C LEU A 76 7.62 19.81 4.11
N LEU A 77 7.13 18.59 4.41
CA LEU A 77 6.89 18.14 5.79
C LEU A 77 8.16 17.69 6.50
N ILE A 78 9.14 17.15 5.76
CA ILE A 78 10.39 16.67 6.35
C ILE A 78 11.39 17.83 6.44
N ILE A 79 11.62 18.56 5.33
CA ILE A 79 12.69 19.55 5.26
C ILE A 79 12.23 20.88 5.86
N HIS A 80 11.07 21.39 5.49
CA HIS A 80 10.61 22.70 5.93
C HIS A 80 10.02 22.69 7.34
N TRP A 81 9.22 21.67 7.68
CA TRP A 81 8.59 21.53 9.00
C TRP A 81 9.34 20.61 9.95
N GLN A 82 10.47 20.04 9.54
CA GLN A 82 11.32 19.16 10.34
C GLN A 82 10.55 17.98 10.98
N GLY A 83 9.51 17.53 10.30
CA GLY A 83 8.58 16.49 10.79
C GLY A 83 9.15 15.07 10.79
N LEU A 84 10.43 14.90 10.39
CA LEU A 84 11.12 13.60 10.36
C LEU A 84 10.22 12.45 9.87
N THR A 85 10.20 11.36 10.61
CA THR A 85 9.46 10.13 10.28
C THR A 85 7.93 10.32 10.24
N GLU A 86 7.37 11.17 11.12
CA GLU A 86 5.94 11.48 11.09
C GLU A 86 5.56 12.30 9.86
N GLY A 87 6.43 13.23 9.44
CA GLY A 87 6.24 14.03 8.23
C GLY A 87 6.11 13.12 6.99
N ALA A 88 7.02 12.17 6.82
CA ALA A 88 7.00 11.19 5.74
C ALA A 88 5.71 10.33 5.76
N ALA A 89 5.30 9.87 6.94
CA ALA A 89 4.08 9.07 7.07
C ALA A 89 2.83 9.86 6.67
N ARG A 90 2.71 11.12 7.11
CA ARG A 90 1.60 12.02 6.77
C ARG A 90 1.58 12.38 5.29
N ALA A 91 2.75 12.67 4.70
CA ALA A 91 2.88 12.93 3.27
C ALA A 91 2.33 11.78 2.43
N SER A 92 2.74 10.57 2.77
CA SER A 92 2.27 9.37 2.09
C SER A 92 0.75 9.16 2.24
N VAL A 93 0.19 9.36 3.43
CA VAL A 93 -1.28 9.25 3.65
C VAL A 93 -2.02 10.24 2.76
N ILE A 94 -1.62 11.51 2.75
CA ILE A 94 -2.26 12.55 1.93
C ILE A 94 -2.14 12.21 0.44
N ALA A 95 -0.96 11.84 -0.03
CA ALA A 95 -0.72 11.47 -1.42
C ALA A 95 -1.59 10.30 -1.89
N GLU A 96 -1.77 9.27 -1.05
CA GLU A 96 -2.60 8.10 -1.35
C GLU A 96 -4.09 8.43 -1.42
N TYR A 97 -4.59 9.31 -0.56
CA TYR A 97 -5.97 9.79 -0.66
C TYR A 97 -6.18 10.69 -1.89
N CYS A 98 -5.21 11.53 -2.24
CA CYS A 98 -5.27 12.31 -3.49
C CYS A 98 -5.29 11.38 -4.71
N GLY A 99 -4.45 10.34 -4.72
CA GLY A 99 -4.48 9.30 -5.75
C GLY A 99 -5.84 8.60 -5.83
N LEU A 100 -6.46 8.30 -4.68
CA LEU A 100 -7.81 7.72 -4.62
C LEU A 100 -8.86 8.65 -5.24
N LEU A 101 -8.80 9.95 -4.98
CA LEU A 101 -9.72 10.92 -5.61
C LEU A 101 -9.59 10.93 -7.13
N VAL A 102 -8.36 10.92 -7.64
CA VAL A 102 -8.10 10.78 -9.09
C VAL A 102 -8.64 9.46 -9.62
N GLY A 103 -8.44 8.38 -8.89
CA GLY A 103 -8.96 7.05 -9.23
C GLY A 103 -10.49 7.02 -9.30
N LEU A 104 -11.17 7.59 -8.33
CA LEU A 104 -12.63 7.69 -8.32
C LEU A 104 -13.15 8.56 -9.49
N PHE A 105 -12.45 9.64 -9.80
CA PHE A 105 -12.75 10.44 -10.99
C PHE A 105 -12.62 9.62 -12.28
N ALA A 106 -11.54 8.84 -12.41
CA ALA A 106 -11.31 7.96 -13.54
C ALA A 106 -12.43 6.92 -13.71
N VAL A 107 -12.85 6.28 -12.59
CA VAL A 107 -13.97 5.33 -12.58
C VAL A 107 -15.26 6.01 -13.05
N ARG A 108 -15.59 7.18 -12.47
CA ARG A 108 -16.78 7.94 -12.87
C ARG A 108 -16.76 8.30 -14.35
N HIS A 109 -15.61 8.72 -14.87
CA HIS A 109 -15.43 9.05 -16.29
C HIS A 109 -15.61 7.82 -17.19
N SER A 110 -15.06 6.67 -16.80
CA SER A 110 -15.17 5.43 -17.54
C SER A 110 -16.60 4.87 -17.54
N ILE A 111 -17.29 4.89 -16.41
CA ILE A 111 -18.69 4.41 -16.31
C ILE A 111 -19.63 5.27 -17.16
N ARG A 112 -19.40 6.57 -17.26
CA ARG A 112 -20.22 7.44 -18.13
C ARG A 112 -20.10 7.09 -19.63
N ARG A 113 -18.96 6.58 -20.04
CA ARG A 113 -18.73 6.14 -21.43
C ARG A 113 -19.31 4.75 -21.71
N TRP A 114 -19.38 3.90 -20.68
CA TRP A 114 -19.85 2.52 -20.77
C TRP A 114 -20.85 2.28 -19.65
N PRO A 115 -22.14 2.63 -19.85
CA PRO A 115 -23.15 2.45 -18.82
C PRO A 115 -23.25 0.96 -18.46
N ILE A 116 -22.97 0.68 -17.19
CA ILE A 116 -23.04 -0.68 -16.66
C ILE A 116 -24.51 -0.98 -16.35
N ASP A 117 -25.09 -1.99 -17.02
CA ASP A 117 -26.46 -2.44 -16.76
C ASP A 117 -26.56 -3.07 -15.35
N LYS A 118 -27.72 -2.88 -14.69
CA LYS A 118 -28.03 -3.52 -13.40
C LYS A 118 -27.93 -5.05 -13.47
N GLN A 119 -28.22 -5.64 -14.61
CA GLN A 119 -28.12 -7.07 -14.83
C GLN A 119 -26.67 -7.56 -14.79
N TRP A 120 -25.72 -6.73 -15.27
CA TRP A 120 -24.30 -7.01 -15.18
C TRP A 120 -23.81 -7.13 -13.72
N TRP A 121 -24.23 -6.23 -12.84
CA TRP A 121 -23.90 -6.27 -11.42
C TRP A 121 -24.39 -7.55 -10.74
N ARG A 122 -25.62 -7.94 -11.02
CA ARG A 122 -26.18 -9.18 -10.47
C ARG A 122 -25.44 -10.41 -10.96
N ASN A 123 -25.11 -10.47 -12.25
CA ASN A 123 -24.36 -11.57 -12.83
C ASN A 123 -22.90 -11.60 -12.34
N ALA A 124 -22.26 -10.44 -12.13
CA ALA A 124 -20.93 -10.34 -11.57
C ALA A 124 -20.88 -10.88 -10.14
N LEU A 125 -21.86 -10.55 -9.29
CA LEU A 125 -21.90 -11.01 -7.90
C LEU A 125 -22.17 -12.52 -7.76
N ILE A 126 -22.90 -13.13 -8.70
CA ILE A 126 -23.29 -14.55 -8.68
C ILE A 126 -22.31 -15.43 -9.48
N SER A 127 -21.34 -14.84 -10.16
CA SER A 127 -20.47 -15.53 -11.09
C SER A 127 -19.66 -16.66 -10.42
N ARG A 128 -19.81 -17.87 -10.95
CA ARG A 128 -19.02 -19.08 -10.62
C ARG A 128 -17.52 -18.90 -10.94
N GLN A 129 -17.14 -17.76 -11.52
CA GLN A 129 -15.77 -17.43 -11.93
C GLN A 129 -14.87 -17.04 -10.76
N TYR A 130 -15.43 -16.64 -9.60
CA TYR A 130 -14.65 -16.31 -8.41
C TYR A 130 -13.76 -17.47 -7.93
N GLY A 131 -14.26 -18.72 -8.02
CA GLY A 131 -13.47 -19.89 -7.67
C GLY A 131 -12.22 -20.06 -8.54
N ARG A 132 -12.35 -19.82 -9.86
CA ARG A 132 -11.20 -19.87 -10.79
C ARG A 132 -10.22 -18.72 -10.53
N PHE A 133 -10.73 -17.51 -10.25
CA PHE A 133 -9.92 -16.35 -9.91
C PHE A 133 -9.13 -16.58 -8.61
N ILE A 134 -9.76 -17.06 -7.56
CA ILE A 134 -9.11 -17.39 -6.29
C ILE A 134 -8.08 -18.50 -6.48
N SER A 135 -8.40 -19.54 -7.24
CA SER A 135 -7.49 -20.64 -7.52
C SER A 135 -6.26 -20.17 -8.30
N ALA A 136 -6.42 -19.33 -9.32
CA ALA A 136 -5.31 -18.77 -10.09
C ALA A 136 -4.41 -17.86 -9.23
N ASN A 137 -5.01 -17.04 -8.36
CA ASN A 137 -4.25 -16.12 -7.52
C ASN A 137 -3.64 -16.78 -6.27
N ARG A 138 -4.10 -17.97 -5.87
CA ARG A 138 -3.58 -18.66 -4.68
C ARG A 138 -2.07 -18.88 -4.73
N HIS A 139 -1.54 -19.32 -5.87
CA HIS A 139 -0.10 -19.57 -6.03
C HIS A 139 0.70 -18.28 -5.96
N LEU A 140 0.20 -17.19 -6.56
CA LEU A 140 0.82 -15.87 -6.47
C LEU A 140 0.81 -15.34 -5.04
N PHE A 141 -0.30 -15.52 -4.32
CA PHE A 141 -0.42 -15.13 -2.92
C PHE A 141 0.62 -15.84 -2.04
N PHE A 142 0.68 -17.18 -2.12
CA PHE A 142 1.67 -17.94 -1.33
C PHE A 142 3.10 -17.61 -1.71
N ARG A 143 3.40 -17.44 -3.00
CA ARG A 143 4.72 -17.01 -3.46
C ARG A 143 5.11 -15.66 -2.85
N THR A 144 4.20 -14.68 -2.89
CA THR A 144 4.46 -13.34 -2.34
C THR A 144 4.64 -13.41 -0.83
N LEU A 145 3.82 -14.19 -0.12
CA LEU A 145 3.93 -14.39 1.32
C LEU A 145 5.28 -15.01 1.71
N LEU A 146 5.74 -16.02 0.97
CA LEU A 146 7.04 -16.65 1.19
C LEU A 146 8.20 -15.68 0.92
N LEU A 147 8.12 -14.88 -0.15
CA LEU A 147 9.12 -13.86 -0.45
C LEU A 147 9.18 -12.80 0.66
N LEU A 148 8.03 -12.27 1.10
CA LEU A 148 7.97 -11.31 2.20
C LEU A 148 8.52 -11.91 3.50
N GLY A 149 8.20 -13.16 3.79
CA GLY A 149 8.74 -13.89 4.94
C GLY A 149 10.26 -14.06 4.87
N ALA A 150 10.78 -14.40 3.68
CA ALA A 150 12.23 -14.51 3.47
C ALA A 150 12.92 -13.16 3.66
N PHE A 151 12.42 -12.08 3.06
CA PHE A 151 12.98 -10.74 3.25
C PHE A 151 12.91 -10.28 4.70
N ALA A 152 11.79 -10.50 5.38
CA ALA A 152 11.65 -10.17 6.80
C ALA A 152 12.67 -10.96 7.67
N PHE A 153 12.87 -12.25 7.36
CA PHE A 153 13.86 -13.08 8.04
C PHE A 153 15.28 -12.57 7.81
N PHE A 154 15.66 -12.27 6.54
CA PHE A 154 16.97 -11.71 6.21
C PHE A 154 17.20 -10.37 6.91
N THR A 155 16.22 -9.49 6.89
CA THR A 155 16.31 -8.18 7.57
C THR A 155 16.48 -8.36 9.09
N ALA A 156 15.72 -9.27 9.71
CA ALA A 156 15.83 -9.56 11.14
C ALA A 156 17.19 -10.16 11.50
N GLN A 157 17.75 -11.02 10.66
CA GLN A 157 19.10 -11.56 10.89
C GLN A 157 20.18 -10.50 10.65
N GLY A 158 20.05 -9.68 9.61
CA GLY A 158 20.95 -8.56 9.37
C GLY A 158 20.98 -7.55 10.52
N ALA A 159 19.84 -7.26 11.13
CA ALA A 159 19.74 -6.39 12.31
C ALA A 159 20.50 -6.95 13.53
N ARG A 160 20.56 -8.29 13.68
CA ARG A 160 21.33 -8.94 14.76
C ARG A 160 22.84 -8.89 14.56
N LEU A 161 23.29 -8.78 13.33
CA LEU A 161 24.72 -8.76 12.95
C LEU A 161 25.36 -7.37 13.01
N GLY A 162 24.56 -6.32 13.25
CA GLY A 162 25.00 -4.94 13.36
C GLY A 162 24.52 -4.03 12.24
N THR A 163 24.52 -2.73 12.52
CA THR A 163 24.00 -1.70 11.61
C THR A 163 24.76 -1.57 10.28
N GLU A 164 26.07 -1.87 10.27
CA GLU A 164 26.89 -1.84 9.04
C GLU A 164 26.45 -2.94 8.04
N ILE A 165 26.20 -4.14 8.53
CA ILE A 165 25.79 -5.27 7.69
C ILE A 165 24.36 -5.05 7.18
N LEU A 166 23.50 -4.46 8.02
CA LEU A 166 22.13 -4.11 7.61
C LEU A 166 22.14 -3.09 6.47
N ALA A 167 22.97 -2.06 6.56
CA ALA A 167 23.10 -1.04 5.52
C ALA A 167 23.67 -1.61 4.19
N THR A 168 24.62 -2.54 4.28
CA THR A 168 25.20 -3.20 3.09
C THR A 168 24.21 -4.12 2.39
N ASN A 169 23.30 -4.76 3.12
CA ASN A 169 22.25 -5.62 2.56
C ASN A 169 21.04 -4.86 2.02
N ALA A 170 20.94 -3.56 2.26
CA ALA A 170 19.85 -2.71 1.77
C ALA A 170 20.11 -2.12 0.37
N ILE A 171 21.32 -2.35 -0.21
CA ILE A 171 21.68 -1.97 -1.58
C ILE A 171 21.39 -3.14 -2.52
#